data_91b28b20698fbc90d05eeb8f556b22a4
#
_entry.id   91b28b20698fbc90d05eeb8f556b22a4
#
_cell.length_a   1.000
_cell.length_b   1.000
_cell.length_c   1.000
_cell.angle_alpha   90.00
_cell.angle_beta   90.00
_cell.angle_gamma   90.00
#
_symmetry.space_group_name_H-M   'P 1'
#
loop_
_entity.id
_entity.type
_entity.pdbx_description
1 polymer ?
#
loop_
_entity_poly.entity_id
_entity_poly.type
_entity_poly.pdbx_seq_one_letter_code
_entity_poly.pdbx_strand_id
1 'polypeptide(L)'
;MIRVAKDNLLKEEEMNKSKLFKLLAFLAVVSLTLAACGGAAATATPAKSAKVTSTGYECPEPEFPAQVASKELNLFVWTQYIPDDMIECFELVSGIKVNRDEYSANEEMYAKLSAGGTSYDLVQPTDYIVSLMVRQGLLQELDQAKLPVLKNFNSDYLNFPFDPGNKYTIPYQAGTDAIVYNADTVENPPKSWADLWKPEYAGKMIFLDDSRAVIGLTLLTLGYDVNTKDPAQLDEAKAKLAELVPNVKLFDSDSPKTALIAGDADLGMTWTGEAFLAQQEKPSIQYVYPTEGAILWQDNWAMPKDAPHSDAAYAWLNYSMQGDVFWMMLRDWPYTQPNQASLDYAKGNQMQVNDANGNPTTLAKLYDAYINSPITNTPADAIKNGHRIDDVGDALPLYDQIWTEVKGQ
;
A
#
# COMPACT_ATOMS: atom_id res chain seq x y z
N MET A 1 -87.76 -8.69 11.79
CA MET A 1 -86.34 -9.21 11.84
C MET A 1 -85.23 -8.14 11.98
N ILE A 2 -85.46 -6.86 11.66
CA ILE A 2 -84.42 -5.80 11.68
C ILE A 2 -84.10 -5.27 13.08
N ARG A 3 -85.03 -5.36 14.06
CA ARG A 3 -84.88 -4.81 15.40
C ARG A 3 -83.98 -5.69 16.31
N VAL A 4 -84.03 -6.99 16.15
CA VAL A 4 -83.23 -7.95 16.95
C VAL A 4 -81.75 -7.93 16.55
N ALA A 5 -81.42 -7.66 15.27
CA ALA A 5 -80.05 -7.60 14.82
C ALA A 5 -79.32 -6.36 15.33
N LYS A 6 -80.00 -5.24 15.56
CA LYS A 6 -79.45 -3.99 16.07
C LYS A 6 -79.10 -4.03 17.57
N ASP A 7 -79.90 -4.76 18.34
CA ASP A 7 -79.64 -4.92 19.79
C ASP A 7 -78.51 -5.89 20.10
N ASN A 8 -78.24 -6.89 19.20
CA ASN A 8 -77.10 -7.79 19.34
C ASN A 8 -75.78 -7.07 18.98
N LEU A 9 -75.77 -6.20 17.99
CA LEU A 9 -74.58 -5.42 17.58
C LEU A 9 -74.14 -4.43 18.69
N LEU A 10 -75.12 -3.79 19.36
CA LEU A 10 -74.85 -2.86 20.47
C LEU A 10 -74.27 -3.57 21.71
N LYS A 11 -74.75 -4.79 22.04
CA LYS A 11 -74.21 -5.61 23.11
C LYS A 11 -72.80 -6.14 22.84
N GLU A 12 -72.44 -6.48 21.61
CA GLU A 12 -71.07 -6.89 21.23
C GLU A 12 -70.09 -5.69 21.33
N GLU A 13 -70.52 -4.50 20.98
CA GLU A 13 -69.68 -3.30 21.06
C GLU A 13 -69.43 -2.87 22.51
N GLU A 14 -70.40 -2.96 23.40
CA GLU A 14 -70.20 -2.66 24.83
C GLU A 14 -69.32 -3.75 25.52
N MET A 15 -69.47 -5.03 25.17
CA MET A 15 -68.65 -6.12 25.70
C MET A 15 -67.18 -6.02 25.26
N ASN A 16 -66.92 -5.52 24.06
CA ASN A 16 -65.58 -5.32 23.50
C ASN A 16 -64.89 -4.11 24.16
N LYS A 17 -65.62 -3.01 24.45
CA LYS A 17 -65.11 -1.85 25.18
C LYS A 17 -64.75 -2.22 26.62
N SER A 18 -65.53 -3.05 27.31
CA SER A 18 -65.28 -3.52 28.68
C SER A 18 -64.02 -4.44 28.74
N LYS A 19 -63.79 -5.29 27.73
CA LYS A 19 -62.61 -6.16 27.65
C LYS A 19 -61.38 -5.34 27.37
N LEU A 20 -61.45 -4.35 26.49
CA LEU A 20 -60.32 -3.45 26.17
C LEU A 20 -59.93 -2.60 27.39
N PHE A 21 -60.88 -2.10 28.15
CA PHE A 21 -60.64 -1.34 29.38
C PHE A 21 -59.99 -2.15 30.48
N LYS A 22 -60.38 -3.44 30.64
CA LYS A 22 -59.74 -4.39 31.58
C LYS A 22 -58.32 -4.76 31.15
N LEU A 23 -58.05 -4.88 29.82
CA LEU A 23 -56.72 -5.13 29.28
C LEU A 23 -55.78 -3.96 29.49
N LEU A 24 -56.25 -2.73 29.27
CA LEU A 24 -55.51 -1.49 29.51
C LEU A 24 -55.24 -1.23 31.01
N ALA A 25 -56.18 -1.57 31.89
CA ALA A 25 -55.98 -1.49 33.35
C ALA A 25 -54.97 -2.50 33.86
N PHE A 26 -54.92 -3.71 33.28
CA PHE A 26 -53.95 -4.73 33.60
C PHE A 26 -52.53 -4.38 33.15
N LEU A 27 -52.39 -3.78 31.98
CA LEU A 27 -51.13 -3.27 31.45
C LEU A 27 -50.58 -2.08 32.28
N ALA A 28 -51.47 -1.22 32.82
CA ALA A 28 -51.05 -0.10 33.65
C ALA A 28 -50.59 -0.54 35.07
N VAL A 29 -51.11 -1.65 35.61
CA VAL A 29 -50.68 -2.19 36.90
C VAL A 29 -49.36 -2.97 36.78
N VAL A 30 -49.12 -3.64 35.65
CA VAL A 30 -47.86 -4.35 35.38
C VAL A 30 -46.69 -3.37 35.15
N SER A 31 -46.98 -2.17 34.61
CA SER A 31 -45.94 -1.14 34.43
C SER A 31 -45.55 -0.41 35.72
N LEU A 32 -46.37 -0.46 36.77
CA LEU A 32 -46.06 0.19 38.08
C LEU A 32 -45.31 -0.71 39.06
N THR A 33 -45.27 -2.03 38.84
CA THR A 33 -44.53 -2.97 39.71
C THR A 33 -43.08 -3.20 39.29
N LEU A 34 -42.65 -2.70 38.10
CA LEU A 34 -41.27 -2.76 37.62
C LEU A 34 -40.40 -1.55 38.06
N ALA A 35 -40.98 -0.58 38.74
CA ALA A 35 -40.29 0.67 39.13
C ALA A 35 -39.73 0.65 40.59
N ALA A 36 -39.78 -0.47 41.31
CA ALA A 36 -39.43 -0.53 42.74
C ALA A 36 -38.26 -1.48 43.07
N CYS A 37 -37.25 -1.60 42.19
CA CYS A 37 -35.94 -2.08 42.58
C CYS A 37 -34.89 -1.04 42.18
N GLY A 38 -34.70 -0.07 43.11
CA GLY A 38 -33.68 0.97 43.01
C GLY A 38 -32.29 0.35 43.24
N GLY A 39 -31.72 -0.27 42.19
CA GLY A 39 -30.29 -0.41 42.03
C GLY A 39 -29.80 0.76 41.19
N ALA A 40 -28.77 1.50 41.60
CA ALA A 40 -28.14 2.54 40.81
C ALA A 40 -27.85 1.97 39.40
N ALA A 41 -28.62 2.40 38.43
CA ALA A 41 -28.32 2.12 37.03
C ALA A 41 -26.98 2.81 36.74
N ALA A 42 -25.92 2.00 36.65
CA ALA A 42 -24.73 2.45 35.96
C ALA A 42 -25.21 3.00 34.59
N THR A 43 -25.05 4.29 34.38
CA THR A 43 -25.25 4.92 33.11
C THR A 43 -24.34 4.19 32.13
N ALA A 44 -24.90 3.23 31.38
CA ALA A 44 -24.21 2.65 30.25
C ALA A 44 -23.90 3.82 29.30
N THR A 45 -22.64 4.20 29.21
CA THR A 45 -22.17 5.07 28.14
C THR A 45 -22.69 4.48 26.85
N PRO A 46 -23.40 5.24 25.98
CA PRO A 46 -23.87 4.69 24.73
C PRO A 46 -22.67 4.09 24.01
N ALA A 47 -22.73 2.81 23.69
CA ALA A 47 -21.70 2.16 22.90
C ALA A 47 -21.55 2.99 21.63
N LYS A 48 -20.35 3.56 21.41
CA LYS A 48 -20.02 4.29 20.20
C LYS A 48 -20.28 3.32 19.05
N SER A 49 -21.11 3.67 18.08
CA SER A 49 -21.34 2.79 16.93
C SER A 49 -20.01 2.53 16.27
N ALA A 50 -19.69 1.26 16.07
CA ALA A 50 -18.48 0.86 15.37
C ALA A 50 -18.42 1.54 14.00
N LYS A 51 -17.27 2.10 13.65
CA LYS A 51 -17.01 2.66 12.33
C LYS A 51 -16.54 1.50 11.46
N VAL A 52 -17.29 1.16 10.44
CA VAL A 52 -17.09 -0.05 9.64
C VAL A 52 -16.98 0.36 8.18
N THR A 53 -15.97 -0.16 7.47
CA THR A 53 -15.76 0.07 6.04
C THR A 53 -16.82 -0.61 5.20
N SER A 54 -16.87 -0.27 3.92
CA SER A 54 -17.75 -0.90 2.92
C SER A 54 -17.51 -2.41 2.78
N THR A 55 -16.30 -2.89 3.09
CA THR A 55 -15.93 -4.32 3.10
C THR A 55 -16.30 -5.02 4.41
N GLY A 56 -16.74 -4.28 5.44
CA GLY A 56 -17.12 -4.82 6.74
C GLY A 56 -16.00 -4.82 7.79
N TYR A 57 -14.87 -4.16 7.52
CA TYR A 57 -13.79 -4.03 8.49
C TYR A 57 -14.11 -2.97 9.54
N GLU A 58 -13.96 -3.29 10.83
CA GLU A 58 -14.13 -2.37 11.94
C GLU A 58 -12.88 -1.53 12.13
N CYS A 59 -13.00 -0.21 11.90
CA CYS A 59 -11.88 0.70 11.93
C CYS A 59 -11.37 0.95 13.35
N PRO A 60 -10.07 0.75 13.62
CA PRO A 60 -9.47 1.08 14.90
C PRO A 60 -9.58 2.58 15.20
N GLU A 61 -9.65 2.92 16.49
CA GLU A 61 -9.52 4.32 16.89
C GLU A 61 -8.05 4.76 16.74
N PRO A 62 -7.78 6.06 16.48
CA PRO A 62 -6.40 6.56 16.38
C PRO A 62 -5.62 6.33 17.69
N GLU A 63 -4.47 5.65 17.59
CA GLU A 63 -3.54 5.48 18.72
C GLU A 63 -2.96 6.85 19.17
N PHE A 64 -2.79 7.76 18.21
CA PHE A 64 -2.27 9.11 18.42
C PHE A 64 -3.28 10.16 17.96
N PRO A 65 -4.35 10.40 18.74
CA PRO A 65 -5.38 11.35 18.35
C PRO A 65 -4.80 12.78 18.30
N ALA A 66 -5.06 13.48 17.20
CA ALA A 66 -4.65 14.86 17.00
C ALA A 66 -5.88 15.76 16.77
N GLN A 67 -5.77 17.05 17.14
CA GLN A 67 -6.73 18.04 16.72
C GLN A 67 -6.37 18.50 15.31
N VAL A 68 -7.28 18.31 14.37
CA VAL A 68 -7.10 18.66 12.97
C VAL A 68 -8.19 19.66 12.56
N ALA A 69 -7.76 20.81 12.02
CA ALA A 69 -8.66 21.82 11.52
C ALA A 69 -9.07 21.57 10.06
N SER A 70 -8.17 21.00 9.28
CA SER A 70 -8.36 20.64 7.88
C SER A 70 -9.48 19.61 7.72
N LYS A 71 -10.21 19.68 6.59
CA LYS A 71 -11.33 18.78 6.26
C LYS A 71 -11.04 17.89 5.08
N GLU A 72 -9.90 18.09 4.46
CA GLU A 72 -9.42 17.30 3.33
C GLU A 72 -7.93 17.01 3.47
N LEU A 73 -7.49 15.96 2.78
CA LEU A 73 -6.13 15.53 2.63
C LEU A 73 -5.90 15.13 1.17
N ASN A 74 -4.89 15.70 0.53
CA ASN A 74 -4.60 15.47 -0.87
C ASN A 74 -3.34 14.62 -1.00
N LEU A 75 -3.49 13.39 -1.44
CA LEU A 75 -2.42 12.42 -1.65
C LEU A 75 -2.04 12.37 -3.12
N PHE A 76 -0.74 12.29 -3.41
CA PHE A 76 -0.22 11.92 -4.74
C PHE A 76 0.72 10.74 -4.57
N VAL A 77 0.29 9.57 -4.98
CA VAL A 77 0.82 8.28 -4.55
C VAL A 77 0.99 7.32 -5.72
N TRP A 78 1.72 6.24 -5.51
CA TRP A 78 1.82 5.16 -6.48
C TRP A 78 0.45 4.56 -6.77
N THR A 79 0.21 4.20 -8.03
CA THR A 79 -0.98 3.44 -8.44
C THR A 79 -1.02 2.10 -7.71
N GLN A 80 -2.23 1.66 -7.31
CA GLN A 80 -2.42 0.39 -6.62
C GLN A 80 -1.47 0.16 -5.43
N TYR A 81 -1.41 1.07 -4.46
CA TYR A 81 -0.41 1.00 -3.40
C TYR A 81 -0.92 1.31 -1.99
N ILE A 82 -2.13 1.82 -1.85
CA ILE A 82 -2.78 2.07 -0.56
C ILE A 82 -4.08 1.28 -0.50
N PRO A 83 -4.28 0.43 0.53
CA PRO A 83 -5.55 -0.27 0.73
C PRO A 83 -6.74 0.69 0.82
N ASP A 84 -7.81 0.43 0.09
CA ASP A 84 -9.01 1.26 0.13
C ASP A 84 -9.66 1.28 1.52
N ASP A 85 -9.65 0.15 2.24
CA ASP A 85 -10.11 0.08 3.63
C ASP A 85 -9.31 1.01 4.56
N MET A 86 -8.03 1.22 4.32
CA MET A 86 -7.18 2.13 5.11
C MET A 86 -7.62 3.58 4.93
N ILE A 87 -7.91 3.99 3.69
CA ILE A 87 -8.43 5.33 3.36
C ILE A 87 -9.82 5.51 3.98
N GLU A 88 -10.73 4.55 3.76
CA GLU A 88 -12.10 4.60 4.27
C GLU A 88 -12.11 4.66 5.81
N CYS A 89 -11.26 3.88 6.47
CA CYS A 89 -11.12 3.95 7.93
C CYS A 89 -10.65 5.32 8.41
N PHE A 90 -9.65 5.90 7.76
CA PHE A 90 -9.19 7.24 8.12
C PHE A 90 -10.31 8.28 7.96
N GLU A 91 -11.05 8.26 6.85
CA GLU A 91 -12.19 9.15 6.63
C GLU A 91 -13.28 8.98 7.72
N LEU A 92 -13.61 7.72 8.06
CA LEU A 92 -14.61 7.39 9.07
C LEU A 92 -14.20 7.84 10.47
N VAL A 93 -12.92 7.68 10.86
CA VAL A 93 -12.47 7.99 12.23
C VAL A 93 -12.14 9.46 12.40
N SER A 94 -11.61 10.13 11.38
CA SER A 94 -11.16 11.52 11.45
C SER A 94 -12.22 12.52 10.98
N GLY A 95 -13.11 12.12 10.06
CA GLY A 95 -14.01 13.02 9.34
C GLY A 95 -13.30 13.91 8.32
N ILE A 96 -12.08 13.53 7.88
CA ILE A 96 -11.27 14.22 6.88
C ILE A 96 -11.46 13.49 5.55
N LYS A 97 -11.81 14.18 4.49
CA LYS A 97 -11.93 13.63 3.14
C LYS A 97 -10.55 13.42 2.54
N VAL A 98 -10.28 12.23 2.02
CA VAL A 98 -9.04 11.91 1.30
C VAL A 98 -9.29 12.04 -0.22
N ASN A 99 -8.48 12.86 -0.88
CA ASN A 99 -8.41 12.95 -2.32
C ASN A 99 -7.11 12.27 -2.76
N ARG A 100 -7.19 11.28 -3.67
CA ARG A 100 -6.05 10.49 -4.12
C ARG A 100 -5.86 10.68 -5.62
N ASP A 101 -4.72 11.23 -6.01
CA ASP A 101 -4.16 11.17 -7.35
C ASP A 101 -3.06 10.13 -7.38
N GLU A 102 -2.86 9.49 -8.53
CA GLU A 102 -1.89 8.40 -8.68
C GLU A 102 -0.87 8.68 -9.78
N TYR A 103 0.30 8.03 -9.69
CA TYR A 103 1.35 8.03 -10.68
C TYR A 103 1.99 6.64 -10.76
N SER A 104 2.68 6.35 -11.88
CA SER A 104 3.36 5.08 -12.13
C SER A 104 4.89 5.21 -12.27
N ALA A 105 5.43 6.43 -12.17
CA ALA A 105 6.87 6.69 -12.21
C ALA A 105 7.27 7.85 -11.29
N ASN A 106 8.44 7.75 -10.64
CA ASN A 106 9.00 8.83 -9.81
C ASN A 106 9.24 10.10 -10.61
N GLU A 107 9.63 9.97 -11.88
CA GLU A 107 9.89 11.08 -12.79
C GLU A 107 8.61 11.87 -13.08
N GLU A 108 7.46 11.21 -13.22
CA GLU A 108 6.15 11.84 -13.37
C GLU A 108 5.80 12.66 -12.12
N MET A 109 5.91 12.05 -10.95
CA MET A 109 5.66 12.71 -9.66
C MET A 109 6.58 13.93 -9.49
N TYR A 110 7.89 13.74 -9.72
CA TYR A 110 8.89 14.81 -9.62
C TYR A 110 8.60 15.95 -10.60
N ALA A 111 8.30 15.66 -11.86
CA ALA A 111 8.00 16.68 -12.86
C ALA A 111 6.77 17.52 -12.47
N LYS A 112 5.71 16.87 -11.97
CA LYS A 112 4.47 17.53 -11.54
C LYS A 112 4.72 18.45 -10.34
N LEU A 113 5.48 18.02 -9.35
CA LEU A 113 5.83 18.85 -8.19
C LEU A 113 6.78 19.99 -8.54
N SER A 114 7.78 19.74 -9.40
CA SER A 114 8.74 20.74 -9.87
C SER A 114 8.11 21.86 -10.69
N ALA A 115 7.04 21.57 -11.42
CA ALA A 115 6.29 22.56 -12.16
C ALA A 115 5.55 23.55 -11.23
N GLY A 116 5.35 23.19 -9.97
CA GLY A 116 4.69 24.00 -8.95
C GLY A 116 3.18 24.13 -9.15
N GLY A 117 2.53 24.82 -8.21
CA GLY A 117 1.07 25.05 -8.24
C GLY A 117 0.23 23.82 -7.89
N THR A 118 0.83 22.79 -7.32
CA THR A 118 0.11 21.62 -6.79
C THR A 118 -0.37 21.89 -5.37
N SER A 119 -1.43 21.19 -4.95
CA SER A 119 -1.99 21.24 -3.60
C SER A 119 -1.91 19.90 -2.86
N TYR A 120 -0.91 19.10 -3.17
CA TYR A 120 -0.70 17.83 -2.49
C TYR A 120 -0.13 18.02 -1.09
N ASP A 121 -0.62 17.22 -0.15
CA ASP A 121 -0.19 17.24 1.24
C ASP A 121 0.87 16.17 1.53
N LEU A 122 0.77 15.02 0.88
CA LEU A 122 1.73 13.92 0.98
C LEU A 122 2.00 13.29 -0.39
N VAL A 123 3.23 12.83 -0.57
CA VAL A 123 3.72 12.10 -1.74
C VAL A 123 4.51 10.88 -1.30
N GLN A 124 4.71 9.90 -2.20
CA GLN A 124 5.41 8.64 -1.89
C GLN A 124 6.68 8.45 -2.74
N PRO A 125 7.72 9.29 -2.58
CA PRO A 125 8.96 9.14 -3.35
C PRO A 125 9.76 7.90 -2.94
N THR A 126 10.36 7.23 -3.91
CA THR A 126 11.40 6.23 -3.70
C THR A 126 12.71 6.90 -3.23
N ASP A 127 13.56 6.18 -2.54
CA ASP A 127 14.76 6.67 -1.86
C ASP A 127 15.66 7.55 -2.75
N TYR A 128 15.94 7.15 -3.99
CA TYR A 128 16.83 7.91 -4.87
C TYR A 128 16.31 9.29 -5.26
N ILE A 129 14.99 9.44 -5.41
CA ILE A 129 14.39 10.72 -5.78
C ILE A 129 14.26 11.67 -4.59
N VAL A 130 14.21 11.14 -3.35
CA VAL A 130 14.17 11.96 -2.12
C VAL A 130 15.34 12.95 -2.06
N SER A 131 16.56 12.46 -2.29
CA SER A 131 17.77 13.31 -2.26
C SER A 131 17.68 14.46 -3.28
N LEU A 132 17.18 14.19 -4.47
CA LEU A 132 16.95 15.20 -5.50
C LEU A 132 15.89 16.22 -5.05
N MET A 133 14.76 15.76 -4.53
CA MET A 133 13.66 16.64 -4.08
C MET A 133 14.08 17.52 -2.92
N VAL A 134 14.87 17.01 -1.96
CA VAL A 134 15.44 17.79 -0.86
C VAL A 134 16.39 18.86 -1.40
N ARG A 135 17.31 18.51 -2.30
CA ARG A 135 18.27 19.43 -2.91
C ARG A 135 17.56 20.55 -3.69
N GLN A 136 16.43 20.26 -4.32
CA GLN A 136 15.62 21.22 -5.06
C GLN A 136 14.67 22.03 -4.16
N GLY A 137 14.62 21.74 -2.87
CA GLY A 137 13.75 22.42 -1.93
C GLY A 137 12.25 22.17 -2.17
N LEU A 138 11.89 20.99 -2.68
CA LEU A 138 10.51 20.57 -2.95
C LEU A 138 9.82 19.97 -1.73
N LEU A 139 10.57 19.54 -0.73
CA LEU A 139 10.07 18.95 0.51
C LEU A 139 10.27 19.87 1.70
N GLN A 140 9.38 19.78 2.68
CA GLN A 140 9.57 20.41 3.99
C GLN A 140 10.08 19.39 5.01
N GLU A 141 10.84 19.86 6.00
CA GLU A 141 11.25 19.03 7.13
C GLU A 141 10.03 18.61 7.96
N LEU A 142 10.01 17.35 8.36
CA LEU A 142 8.97 16.79 9.21
C LEU A 142 9.23 17.14 10.69
N ASP A 143 8.19 17.60 11.38
CA ASP A 143 8.22 17.75 12.83
C ASP A 143 8.07 16.38 13.50
N GLN A 144 9.19 15.75 13.85
CA GLN A 144 9.21 14.41 14.45
C GLN A 144 8.45 14.34 15.79
N ALA A 145 8.28 15.47 16.50
CA ALA A 145 7.46 15.50 17.71
C ALA A 145 5.97 15.23 17.42
N LYS A 146 5.53 15.47 16.17
CA LYS A 146 4.18 15.15 15.70
C LYS A 146 4.04 13.74 15.12
N LEU A 147 5.10 12.95 15.12
CA LEU A 147 5.17 11.62 14.53
C LEU A 147 5.50 10.52 15.56
N PRO A 148 4.72 10.39 16.64
CA PRO A 148 4.96 9.34 17.63
C PRO A 148 4.89 7.93 17.04
N VAL A 149 4.29 7.76 15.85
CA VAL A 149 4.24 6.51 15.10
C VAL A 149 5.62 6.02 14.65
N LEU A 150 6.65 6.87 14.61
CA LEU A 150 8.03 6.46 14.23
C LEU A 150 8.58 5.33 15.12
N LYS A 151 8.08 5.18 16.36
CA LYS A 151 8.43 4.05 17.24
C LYS A 151 8.03 2.67 16.68
N ASN A 152 7.11 2.63 15.71
CA ASN A 152 6.59 1.41 15.12
C ASN A 152 7.52 0.79 14.06
N PHE A 153 8.56 1.51 13.66
CA PHE A 153 9.44 1.08 12.58
C PHE A 153 10.65 0.30 13.08
N ASN A 154 11.05 -0.70 12.29
CA ASN A 154 12.34 -1.36 12.46
C ASN A 154 13.47 -0.37 12.12
N SER A 155 14.47 -0.28 13.00
CA SER A 155 15.62 0.61 12.86
C SER A 155 16.43 0.42 11.58
N ASP A 156 16.38 -0.79 10.98
CA ASP A 156 17.10 -1.11 9.75
C ASP A 156 16.59 -0.35 8.52
N TYR A 157 15.39 0.24 8.61
CA TYR A 157 14.76 1.05 7.56
C TYR A 157 14.79 2.55 7.86
N LEU A 158 15.48 2.96 8.94
CA LEU A 158 15.59 4.35 9.35
C LEU A 158 16.99 4.88 9.11
N ASN A 159 17.10 6.21 9.00
CA ASN A 159 18.39 6.92 8.95
C ASN A 159 19.29 6.52 7.76
N PHE A 160 18.68 6.26 6.60
CA PHE A 160 19.45 6.02 5.38
C PHE A 160 20.18 7.28 4.88
N PRO A 161 21.27 7.10 4.08
CA PRO A 161 22.05 8.23 3.55
C PRO A 161 21.25 9.24 2.72
N PHE A 162 20.14 8.83 2.09
CA PHE A 162 19.30 9.73 1.31
C PHE A 162 18.52 10.73 2.19
N ASP A 163 18.25 10.39 3.46
CA ASP A 163 17.59 11.27 4.43
C ASP A 163 18.12 11.02 5.85
N PRO A 164 19.31 11.51 6.19
CA PRO A 164 19.92 11.31 7.50
C PRO A 164 19.05 11.87 8.63
N GLY A 165 18.69 10.99 9.58
CA GLY A 165 17.83 11.30 10.70
C GLY A 165 16.33 11.34 10.38
N ASN A 166 15.92 10.86 9.22
CA ASN A 166 14.51 10.87 8.78
C ASN A 166 13.86 12.25 8.92
N LYS A 167 14.54 13.27 8.41
CA LYS A 167 14.09 14.66 8.52
C LYS A 167 12.95 14.99 7.57
N TYR A 168 12.95 14.38 6.40
CA TYR A 168 12.03 14.69 5.32
C TYR A 168 11.05 13.55 5.05
N THR A 169 11.37 12.33 5.50
CA THR A 169 10.64 11.12 5.12
C THR A 169 10.31 10.21 6.28
N ILE A 170 9.23 9.44 6.09
CA ILE A 170 8.91 8.26 6.90
C ILE A 170 8.89 7.05 5.96
N PRO A 171 9.56 5.92 6.28
CA PRO A 171 9.47 4.71 5.48
C PRO A 171 8.02 4.27 5.29
N TYR A 172 7.69 3.79 4.09
CA TYR A 172 6.38 3.20 3.82
C TYR A 172 6.52 1.71 3.55
N GLN A 173 7.13 1.35 2.44
CA GLN A 173 7.46 -0.01 2.07
C GLN A 173 8.88 -0.06 1.50
N ALA A 174 9.42 -1.26 1.43
CA ALA A 174 10.70 -1.54 0.79
C ALA A 174 10.58 -2.79 -0.08
N GLY A 175 11.55 -3.05 -0.91
CA GLY A 175 11.55 -4.23 -1.74
C GLY A 175 12.79 -4.35 -2.61
N THR A 176 12.64 -5.24 -3.57
CA THR A 176 13.67 -5.49 -4.60
C THR A 176 13.04 -5.55 -5.98
N ASP A 177 13.82 -5.14 -6.99
CA ASP A 177 13.58 -5.56 -8.36
C ASP A 177 14.49 -6.75 -8.62
N ALA A 178 13.88 -7.85 -9.05
CA ALA A 178 14.63 -9.03 -9.42
C ALA A 178 13.93 -9.79 -10.55
N ILE A 179 14.50 -10.92 -10.91
CA ILE A 179 14.01 -11.73 -12.02
C ILE A 179 12.78 -12.51 -11.58
N VAL A 180 11.72 -12.44 -12.37
CA VAL A 180 10.51 -13.27 -12.24
C VAL A 180 10.40 -14.19 -13.45
N TYR A 181 9.93 -15.42 -13.25
CA TYR A 181 9.65 -16.33 -14.35
C TYR A 181 8.56 -17.33 -14.01
N ASN A 182 7.91 -17.87 -15.04
CA ASN A 182 6.93 -18.95 -14.92
C ASN A 182 7.64 -20.30 -15.18
N ALA A 183 7.73 -21.14 -14.15
CA ALA A 183 8.39 -22.45 -14.21
C ALA A 183 7.68 -23.46 -15.12
N ASP A 184 6.39 -23.24 -15.47
CA ASP A 184 5.67 -24.10 -16.41
C ASP A 184 6.08 -23.87 -17.87
N THR A 185 6.62 -22.67 -18.20
CA THR A 185 6.92 -22.26 -19.59
C THR A 185 8.39 -21.98 -19.84
N VAL A 186 9.18 -21.72 -18.79
CA VAL A 186 10.61 -21.41 -18.86
C VAL A 186 11.43 -22.63 -18.41
N GLU A 187 11.88 -23.43 -19.40
CA GLU A 187 12.67 -24.67 -19.15
C GLU A 187 14.05 -24.38 -18.51
N ASN A 188 14.70 -23.30 -18.94
CA ASN A 188 16.02 -22.89 -18.46
C ASN A 188 15.90 -21.55 -17.72
N PRO A 189 15.57 -21.55 -16.39
CA PRO A 189 15.33 -20.32 -15.67
C PRO A 189 16.61 -19.44 -15.61
N PRO A 190 16.45 -18.10 -15.80
CA PRO A 190 17.56 -17.17 -15.69
C PRO A 190 18.05 -17.09 -14.24
N LYS A 191 19.37 -16.88 -14.06
CA LYS A 191 20.04 -16.73 -12.75
C LYS A 191 20.83 -15.42 -12.66
N SER A 192 20.95 -14.73 -13.74
CA SER A 192 21.76 -13.52 -13.95
C SER A 192 20.95 -12.54 -14.74
N TRP A 193 21.11 -11.24 -14.48
CA TRP A 193 20.54 -10.22 -15.37
C TRP A 193 20.99 -10.40 -16.82
N ALA A 194 22.25 -10.78 -17.03
CA ALA A 194 22.77 -11.03 -18.36
C ALA A 194 22.06 -12.16 -19.12
N ASP A 195 21.42 -13.12 -18.41
CA ASP A 195 20.64 -14.19 -19.04
C ASP A 195 19.44 -13.65 -19.83
N LEU A 196 18.88 -12.47 -19.47
CA LEU A 196 17.72 -11.89 -20.14
C LEU A 196 18.01 -11.48 -21.60
N TRP A 197 19.28 -11.40 -21.99
CA TRP A 197 19.68 -11.18 -23.40
C TRP A 197 19.70 -12.45 -24.25
N LYS A 198 19.38 -13.62 -23.68
CA LYS A 198 19.35 -14.88 -24.43
C LYS A 198 18.21 -14.87 -25.47
N PRO A 199 18.46 -15.32 -26.71
CA PRO A 199 17.45 -15.32 -27.78
C PRO A 199 16.19 -16.12 -27.45
N GLU A 200 16.27 -17.12 -26.59
CA GLU A 200 15.14 -17.98 -26.18
C GLU A 200 14.06 -17.22 -25.41
N TYR A 201 14.37 -16.04 -24.85
CA TYR A 201 13.45 -15.21 -24.09
C TYR A 201 12.85 -14.06 -24.90
N ALA A 202 13.29 -13.88 -26.14
CA ALA A 202 12.82 -12.80 -27.00
C ALA A 202 11.29 -12.84 -27.21
N GLY A 203 10.64 -11.71 -27.02
CA GLY A 203 9.19 -11.55 -27.14
C GLY A 203 8.35 -12.18 -26.04
N LYS A 204 8.97 -12.61 -24.92
CA LYS A 204 8.33 -13.24 -23.79
C LYS A 204 8.42 -12.44 -22.49
N MET A 205 9.17 -11.35 -22.49
CA MET A 205 9.56 -10.63 -21.29
C MET A 205 8.63 -9.48 -20.95
N ILE A 206 8.38 -9.32 -19.64
CA ILE A 206 7.84 -8.10 -19.04
C ILE A 206 8.94 -7.37 -18.30
N PHE A 207 8.98 -6.05 -18.44
CA PHE A 207 9.84 -5.17 -17.67
C PHE A 207 9.03 -4.06 -17.01
N LEU A 208 9.54 -3.54 -15.90
CA LEU A 208 9.02 -2.30 -15.34
C LEU A 208 9.34 -1.13 -16.27
N ASP A 209 8.44 -0.18 -16.37
CA ASP A 209 8.69 1.11 -17.04
C ASP A 209 9.43 2.05 -16.08
N ASP A 210 10.63 1.62 -15.67
CA ASP A 210 11.51 2.30 -14.74
C ASP A 210 12.90 2.46 -15.34
N SER A 211 13.20 3.69 -15.75
CA SER A 211 14.45 4.03 -16.42
C SER A 211 15.68 3.71 -15.58
N ARG A 212 15.64 4.06 -14.28
CA ARG A 212 16.79 3.92 -13.40
C ARG A 212 17.07 2.46 -13.06
N ALA A 213 16.04 1.67 -12.79
CA ALA A 213 16.19 0.24 -12.51
C ALA A 213 16.64 -0.53 -13.76
N VAL A 214 16.04 -0.29 -14.94
CA VAL A 214 16.38 -0.99 -16.19
C VAL A 214 17.76 -0.63 -16.71
N ILE A 215 18.17 0.63 -16.66
CA ILE A 215 19.55 1.03 -16.97
C ILE A 215 20.50 0.48 -15.91
N GLY A 216 20.12 0.49 -14.63
CA GLY A 216 20.91 -0.03 -13.52
C GLY A 216 21.24 -1.51 -13.68
N LEU A 217 20.24 -2.37 -13.94
CA LEU A 217 20.50 -3.79 -14.17
C LEU A 217 21.40 -4.03 -15.41
N THR A 218 21.27 -3.17 -16.45
CA THR A 218 22.12 -3.25 -17.65
C THR A 218 23.57 -2.91 -17.30
N LEU A 219 23.80 -1.87 -16.50
CA LEU A 219 25.13 -1.51 -15.99
C LEU A 219 25.75 -2.66 -15.18
N LEU A 220 24.97 -3.31 -14.32
CA LEU A 220 25.45 -4.48 -13.55
C LEU A 220 25.91 -5.60 -14.47
N THR A 221 25.25 -5.87 -15.58
CA THR A 221 25.69 -6.89 -16.55
C THR A 221 27.03 -6.57 -17.23
N LEU A 222 27.41 -5.29 -17.21
CA LEU A 222 28.70 -4.80 -17.72
C LEU A 222 29.77 -4.69 -16.63
N GLY A 223 29.38 -4.97 -15.36
CA GLY A 223 30.29 -4.85 -14.21
C GLY A 223 30.47 -3.42 -13.71
N TYR A 224 29.55 -2.51 -14.07
CA TYR A 224 29.57 -1.11 -13.66
C TYR A 224 28.66 -0.87 -12.46
N ASP A 225 28.91 0.25 -11.77
CA ASP A 225 28.04 0.75 -10.70
C ASP A 225 26.69 1.20 -11.27
N VAL A 226 25.59 0.83 -10.64
CA VAL A 226 24.21 1.25 -11.01
C VAL A 226 24.04 2.78 -10.99
N ASN A 227 24.91 3.48 -10.28
CA ASN A 227 24.91 4.93 -10.09
C ASN A 227 26.04 5.64 -10.82
N THR A 228 26.63 4.98 -11.83
CA THR A 228 27.74 5.60 -12.58
C THR A 228 27.35 6.96 -13.17
N LYS A 229 28.29 7.90 -13.15
CA LYS A 229 28.16 9.23 -13.81
C LYS A 229 29.09 9.35 -15.00
N ASP A 230 29.76 8.26 -15.37
CA ASP A 230 30.68 8.20 -16.51
C ASP A 230 29.88 8.07 -17.81
N PRO A 231 29.93 9.09 -18.71
CA PRO A 231 29.21 9.03 -19.98
C PRO A 231 29.60 7.84 -20.86
N ALA A 232 30.87 7.38 -20.82
CA ALA A 232 31.31 6.26 -21.61
C ALA A 232 30.66 4.95 -21.15
N GLN A 233 30.53 4.73 -19.84
CA GLN A 233 29.82 3.57 -19.28
C GLN A 233 28.31 3.62 -19.58
N LEU A 234 27.74 4.82 -19.57
CA LEU A 234 26.33 5.03 -19.93
C LEU A 234 26.08 4.78 -21.42
N ASP A 235 27.00 5.17 -22.31
CA ASP A 235 26.93 4.86 -23.74
C ASP A 235 27.02 3.35 -24.00
N GLU A 236 27.87 2.62 -23.28
CA GLU A 236 27.93 1.15 -23.35
C GLU A 236 26.65 0.49 -22.86
N ALA A 237 26.09 0.97 -21.75
CA ALA A 237 24.82 0.49 -21.24
C ALA A 237 23.67 0.76 -22.23
N LYS A 238 23.61 1.94 -22.84
CA LYS A 238 22.66 2.28 -23.90
C LYS A 238 22.74 1.30 -25.06
N ALA A 239 23.97 1.04 -25.59
CA ALA A 239 24.18 0.11 -26.69
C ALA A 239 23.69 -1.29 -26.35
N LYS A 240 24.00 -1.78 -25.13
CA LYS A 240 23.57 -3.09 -24.66
C LYS A 240 22.06 -3.17 -24.44
N LEU A 241 21.45 -2.10 -23.89
CA LEU A 241 20.00 -2.03 -23.68
C LEU A 241 19.21 -1.98 -24.98
N ALA A 242 19.75 -1.34 -26.02
CA ALA A 242 19.18 -1.33 -27.38
C ALA A 242 19.05 -2.73 -27.99
N GLU A 243 19.88 -3.70 -27.57
CA GLU A 243 19.76 -5.12 -27.98
C GLU A 243 18.59 -5.82 -27.24
N LEU A 244 18.29 -5.42 -26.00
CA LEU A 244 17.27 -6.06 -25.15
C LEU A 244 15.85 -5.56 -25.45
N VAL A 245 15.67 -4.23 -25.55
CA VAL A 245 14.34 -3.61 -25.62
C VAL A 245 13.46 -4.16 -26.77
N PRO A 246 13.96 -4.43 -27.98
CA PRO A 246 13.16 -5.06 -29.03
C PRO A 246 12.65 -6.46 -28.70
N ASN A 247 13.25 -7.12 -27.70
CA ASN A 247 12.87 -8.45 -27.26
C ASN A 247 11.92 -8.43 -26.05
N VAL A 248 11.70 -7.26 -25.45
CA VAL A 248 10.71 -7.06 -24.38
C VAL A 248 9.32 -7.00 -25.00
N LYS A 249 8.40 -7.82 -24.49
CA LYS A 249 7.02 -7.86 -25.00
C LYS A 249 6.21 -6.68 -24.52
N LEU A 250 6.40 -6.29 -23.26
CA LEU A 250 5.73 -5.13 -22.66
C LEU A 250 6.52 -4.51 -21.52
N PHE A 251 6.31 -3.20 -21.34
CA PHE A 251 6.72 -2.45 -20.17
C PHE A 251 5.46 -2.09 -19.38
N ASP A 252 5.42 -2.46 -18.10
CA ASP A 252 4.26 -2.21 -17.23
C ASP A 252 4.72 -1.98 -15.78
N SER A 253 4.44 -0.79 -15.24
CA SER A 253 4.63 -0.43 -13.84
C SER A 253 3.31 -0.20 -13.10
N ASP A 254 2.16 -0.46 -13.72
CA ASP A 254 0.84 -0.34 -13.06
C ASP A 254 0.43 -1.66 -12.40
N SER A 255 0.55 -2.79 -13.12
CA SER A 255 0.15 -4.10 -12.60
C SER A 255 0.90 -5.25 -13.29
N PRO A 256 2.23 -5.34 -13.17
CA PRO A 256 3.04 -6.33 -13.89
C PRO A 256 2.64 -7.78 -13.57
N LYS A 257 2.09 -8.07 -12.38
CA LYS A 257 1.56 -9.39 -12.03
C LYS A 257 0.48 -9.89 -12.99
N THR A 258 -0.33 -8.99 -13.54
CA THR A 258 -1.46 -9.35 -14.41
C THR A 258 -0.99 -10.08 -15.66
N ALA A 259 0.06 -9.60 -16.32
CA ALA A 259 0.62 -10.25 -17.49
C ALA A 259 1.24 -11.62 -17.19
N LEU A 260 1.88 -11.76 -16.02
CA LEU A 260 2.46 -13.03 -15.56
C LEU A 260 1.39 -14.09 -15.25
N ILE A 261 0.32 -13.69 -14.55
CA ILE A 261 -0.81 -14.56 -14.20
C ILE A 261 -1.53 -15.01 -15.47
N ALA A 262 -1.84 -14.08 -16.38
CA ALA A 262 -2.51 -14.38 -17.64
C ALA A 262 -1.66 -15.23 -18.60
N GLY A 263 -0.34 -15.28 -18.42
CA GLY A 263 0.59 -15.93 -19.34
C GLY A 263 0.90 -15.08 -20.58
N ASP A 264 0.66 -13.79 -20.51
CA ASP A 264 1.05 -12.84 -21.54
C ASP A 264 2.56 -12.60 -21.56
N ALA A 265 3.22 -12.77 -20.41
CA ALA A 265 4.66 -12.80 -20.28
C ALA A 265 5.09 -14.05 -19.51
N ASP A 266 6.23 -14.64 -19.91
CA ASP A 266 6.78 -15.83 -19.28
C ASP A 266 7.84 -15.51 -18.22
N LEU A 267 8.54 -14.39 -18.36
CA LEU A 267 9.63 -13.97 -17.47
C LEU A 267 9.90 -12.48 -17.60
N GLY A 268 10.81 -11.98 -16.77
CA GLY A 268 11.28 -10.61 -16.86
C GLY A 268 11.74 -10.06 -15.51
N MET A 269 11.46 -8.79 -15.30
CA MET A 269 11.79 -8.05 -14.09
C MET A 269 10.51 -7.52 -13.45
N THR A 270 10.37 -7.68 -12.14
CA THR A 270 9.25 -7.10 -11.38
C THR A 270 9.62 -6.85 -9.93
N TRP A 271 8.74 -6.14 -9.23
CA TRP A 271 8.85 -5.88 -7.80
C TRP A 271 8.44 -7.09 -6.94
N THR A 272 9.01 -7.14 -5.75
CA THR A 272 8.74 -8.12 -4.70
C THR A 272 7.25 -8.42 -4.49
N GLY A 273 6.45 -7.40 -4.21
CA GLY A 273 5.02 -7.57 -3.89
C GLY A 273 4.22 -8.09 -5.07
N GLU A 274 4.49 -7.61 -6.28
CA GLU A 274 3.85 -8.06 -7.51
C GLU A 274 4.18 -9.53 -7.81
N ALA A 275 5.45 -9.93 -7.62
CA ALA A 275 5.85 -11.33 -7.77
C ALA A 275 5.19 -12.23 -6.74
N PHE A 276 5.08 -11.77 -5.48
CA PHE A 276 4.44 -12.54 -4.42
C PHE A 276 2.93 -12.75 -4.72
N LEU A 277 2.22 -11.69 -5.08
CA LEU A 277 0.80 -11.77 -5.45
C LEU A 277 0.60 -12.67 -6.67
N ALA A 278 1.46 -12.55 -7.69
CA ALA A 278 1.42 -13.44 -8.85
C ALA A 278 1.62 -14.91 -8.45
N GLN A 279 2.57 -15.20 -7.55
CA GLN A 279 2.82 -16.57 -7.06
C GLN A 279 1.67 -17.13 -6.24
N GLN A 280 0.99 -16.29 -5.43
CA GLN A 280 -0.20 -16.74 -4.67
C GLN A 280 -1.33 -17.21 -5.60
N GLU A 281 -1.51 -16.56 -6.74
CA GLU A 281 -2.52 -16.92 -7.73
C GLU A 281 -2.04 -18.04 -8.67
N LYS A 282 -0.77 -17.99 -9.09
CA LYS A 282 -0.14 -18.95 -9.99
C LYS A 282 1.17 -19.47 -9.40
N PRO A 283 1.15 -20.60 -8.65
CA PRO A 283 2.32 -21.12 -7.90
C PRO A 283 3.54 -21.43 -8.74
N SER A 284 3.41 -21.55 -10.06
CA SER A 284 4.54 -21.74 -10.98
C SER A 284 5.38 -20.46 -11.17
N ILE A 285 4.88 -19.30 -10.75
CA ILE A 285 5.65 -18.05 -10.76
C ILE A 285 6.74 -18.12 -9.69
N GLN A 286 7.97 -17.87 -10.10
CA GLN A 286 9.16 -17.90 -9.26
C GLN A 286 9.89 -16.56 -9.31
N TYR A 287 10.58 -16.22 -8.22
CA TYR A 287 11.35 -15.00 -8.08
C TYR A 287 12.81 -15.34 -7.79
N VAL A 288 13.75 -14.77 -8.52
CA VAL A 288 15.17 -15.10 -8.44
C VAL A 288 15.98 -13.84 -8.24
N TYR A 289 16.78 -13.85 -7.18
CA TYR A 289 17.80 -12.83 -6.96
C TYR A 289 18.98 -13.10 -7.91
N PRO A 290 19.27 -12.20 -8.84
CA PRO A 290 20.32 -12.42 -9.86
C PRO A 290 21.71 -12.41 -9.23
N THR A 291 22.64 -13.07 -9.90
CA THR A 291 24.03 -13.22 -9.40
C THR A 291 24.77 -11.89 -9.29
N GLU A 292 24.41 -10.91 -10.10
CA GLU A 292 24.95 -9.54 -10.04
C GLU A 292 24.36 -8.71 -8.89
N GLY A 293 23.30 -9.19 -8.26
CA GLY A 293 22.55 -8.50 -7.22
C GLY A 293 21.24 -7.88 -7.74
N ALA A 294 20.25 -7.84 -6.87
CA ALA A 294 18.96 -7.18 -7.12
C ALA A 294 19.07 -5.67 -6.92
N ILE A 295 18.16 -4.90 -7.50
CA ILE A 295 17.99 -3.50 -7.15
C ILE A 295 17.18 -3.43 -5.84
N LEU A 296 17.68 -2.68 -4.87
CA LEU A 296 17.01 -2.46 -3.57
C LEU A 296 16.41 -1.06 -3.56
N TRP A 297 15.19 -0.94 -3.05
CA TRP A 297 14.49 0.34 -2.96
C TRP A 297 13.72 0.48 -1.65
N GLN A 298 13.39 1.70 -1.30
CA GLN A 298 12.49 2.05 -0.20
C GLN A 298 11.63 3.23 -0.60
N ASP A 299 10.31 3.02 -0.57
CA ASP A 299 9.35 4.09 -0.71
C ASP A 299 9.05 4.73 0.63
N ASN A 300 8.81 6.02 0.57
CA ASN A 300 8.68 6.83 1.76
C ASN A 300 7.50 7.79 1.62
N TRP A 301 6.89 8.14 2.73
CA TRP A 301 6.04 9.31 2.79
C TRP A 301 6.89 10.56 2.93
N ALA A 302 6.60 11.56 2.14
CA ALA A 302 7.20 12.89 2.21
C ALA A 302 6.14 13.98 2.09
N MET A 303 6.40 15.14 2.69
CA MET A 303 5.48 16.28 2.66
C MET A 303 6.04 17.34 1.69
N PRO A 304 5.32 17.69 0.60
CA PRO A 304 5.70 18.79 -0.27
C PRO A 304 5.84 20.10 0.51
N LYS A 305 6.74 20.98 0.05
CA LYS A 305 7.06 22.25 0.72
C LYS A 305 5.83 23.11 1.00
N ASP A 306 4.91 23.16 0.07
CA ASP A 306 3.73 24.04 0.11
C ASP A 306 2.44 23.25 0.46
N ALA A 307 2.55 22.10 1.16
CA ALA A 307 1.42 21.28 1.59
C ALA A 307 0.38 22.11 2.38
N PRO A 308 -0.87 22.24 1.88
CA PRO A 308 -1.85 23.13 2.48
C PRO A 308 -2.48 22.58 3.77
N HIS A 309 -2.52 21.25 3.93
CA HIS A 309 -3.20 20.57 5.04
C HIS A 309 -2.24 19.73 5.87
N SER A 310 -1.13 20.31 6.31
CA SER A 310 -0.07 19.58 7.03
C SER A 310 -0.57 18.93 8.33
N ASP A 311 -1.59 19.49 9.00
CA ASP A 311 -2.22 18.90 10.19
C ASP A 311 -2.96 17.59 9.84
N ALA A 312 -3.66 17.54 8.71
CA ALA A 312 -4.29 16.32 8.20
C ALA A 312 -3.24 15.29 7.75
N ALA A 313 -2.13 15.75 7.15
CA ALA A 313 -1.02 14.88 6.76
C ALA A 313 -0.39 14.17 7.97
N TYR A 314 -0.11 14.87 9.06
CA TYR A 314 0.37 14.25 10.30
C TYR A 314 -0.64 13.27 10.90
N ALA A 315 -1.93 13.60 10.86
CA ALA A 315 -2.99 12.70 11.35
C ALA A 315 -3.04 11.41 10.52
N TRP A 316 -2.94 11.51 9.19
CA TRP A 316 -2.86 10.37 8.27
C TRP A 316 -1.65 9.49 8.56
N LEU A 317 -0.44 10.07 8.65
CA LEU A 317 0.78 9.34 8.91
C LEU A 317 0.72 8.57 10.23
N ASN A 318 0.21 9.20 11.29
CA ASN A 318 0.06 8.54 12.58
C ASN A 318 -1.02 7.45 12.57
N TYR A 319 -2.10 7.61 11.81
CA TYR A 319 -3.19 6.64 11.75
C TYR A 319 -2.84 5.48 10.82
N SER A 320 -2.46 5.76 9.57
CA SER A 320 -2.21 4.73 8.57
C SER A 320 -1.04 3.81 8.94
N MET A 321 -0.08 4.32 9.73
CA MET A 321 1.11 3.57 10.16
C MET A 321 0.98 2.93 11.55
N GLN A 322 -0.18 2.98 12.21
CA GLN A 322 -0.39 2.19 13.44
C GLN A 322 -0.54 0.71 13.10
N GLY A 323 -0.10 -0.18 13.98
CA GLY A 323 0.05 -1.60 13.68
C GLY A 323 -1.25 -2.30 13.29
N ASP A 324 -2.36 -1.94 13.93
CA ASP A 324 -3.71 -2.47 13.70
C ASP A 324 -4.44 -1.86 12.48
N VAL A 325 -3.78 -0.96 11.75
CA VAL A 325 -4.21 -0.44 10.44
C VAL A 325 -3.25 -0.91 9.35
N PHE A 326 -1.94 -0.74 9.54
CA PHE A 326 -0.93 -1.02 8.51
C PHE A 326 -0.84 -2.51 8.11
N TRP A 327 -1.35 -3.44 8.93
CA TRP A 327 -1.41 -4.87 8.58
C TRP A 327 -2.15 -5.13 7.25
N MET A 328 -3.04 -4.21 6.82
CA MET A 328 -3.76 -4.34 5.54
C MET A 328 -2.81 -4.45 4.35
N MET A 329 -1.57 -3.94 4.49
CA MET A 329 -0.52 -4.10 3.49
C MET A 329 -0.11 -5.56 3.28
N LEU A 330 -0.22 -6.43 4.30
CA LEU A 330 0.02 -7.88 4.14
C LEU A 330 -1.01 -8.55 3.24
N ARG A 331 -2.22 -7.99 3.17
CA ARG A 331 -3.31 -8.48 2.35
C ARG A 331 -3.20 -7.96 0.91
N ASP A 332 -3.09 -6.65 0.75
CA ASP A 332 -3.30 -5.99 -0.53
C ASP A 332 -2.00 -5.73 -1.29
N TRP A 333 -0.96 -5.31 -0.57
CA TRP A 333 0.33 -4.88 -1.14
C TRP A 333 1.50 -5.42 -0.30
N PRO A 334 1.76 -6.75 -0.33
CA PRO A 334 2.70 -7.43 0.56
C PRO A 334 4.16 -7.24 0.14
N TYR A 335 4.62 -6.01 0.08
CA TYR A 335 6.04 -5.68 -0.05
C TYR A 335 6.77 -5.83 1.29
N THR A 336 8.09 -5.70 1.30
CA THR A 336 8.86 -5.72 2.55
C THR A 336 8.45 -4.55 3.45
N GLN A 337 7.97 -4.86 4.66
CA GLN A 337 7.40 -3.87 5.57
C GLN A 337 8.43 -3.33 6.56
N PRO A 338 8.73 -2.03 6.53
CA PRO A 338 9.50 -1.36 7.56
C PRO A 338 8.76 -1.27 8.91
N ASN A 339 7.43 -1.36 8.91
CA ASN A 339 6.59 -1.21 10.10
C ASN A 339 6.55 -2.50 10.92
N GLN A 340 7.38 -2.59 11.95
CA GLN A 340 7.45 -3.74 12.84
C GLN A 340 6.16 -3.95 13.65
N ALA A 341 5.49 -2.86 14.07
CA ALA A 341 4.27 -2.98 14.86
C ALA A 341 3.13 -3.67 14.09
N SER A 342 3.06 -3.52 12.76
CA SER A 342 2.07 -4.23 11.94
C SER A 342 2.36 -5.73 11.86
N LEU A 343 3.63 -6.11 11.75
CA LEU A 343 4.06 -7.51 11.76
C LEU A 343 3.80 -8.15 13.13
N ASP A 344 4.09 -7.44 14.21
CA ASP A 344 3.81 -7.89 15.57
C ASP A 344 2.31 -8.04 15.83
N TYR A 345 1.49 -7.11 15.32
CA TYR A 345 0.03 -7.19 15.39
C TYR A 345 -0.53 -8.39 14.62
N ALA A 346 0.01 -8.66 13.42
CA ALA A 346 -0.46 -9.75 12.56
C ALA A 346 -0.05 -11.13 13.08
N LYS A 347 1.11 -11.22 13.74
CA LYS A 347 1.67 -12.47 14.23
C LYS A 347 0.75 -13.18 15.23
N GLY A 348 0.27 -14.37 14.84
CA GLY A 348 -0.64 -15.18 15.68
C GLY A 348 -2.05 -14.64 15.81
N ASN A 349 -2.40 -13.53 15.17
CA ASN A 349 -3.72 -12.91 15.25
C ASN A 349 -4.75 -13.73 14.44
N GLN A 350 -5.78 -14.25 15.11
CA GLN A 350 -6.84 -15.10 14.54
C GLN A 350 -7.99 -14.31 13.94
N MET A 351 -7.86 -13.01 13.77
CA MET A 351 -8.88 -12.17 13.13
C MET A 351 -9.21 -12.74 11.74
N GLN A 352 -10.51 -12.91 11.47
CA GLN A 352 -10.99 -13.36 10.17
C GLN A 352 -10.88 -12.21 9.17
N VAL A 353 -10.23 -12.47 8.06
CA VAL A 353 -10.03 -11.53 6.96
C VAL A 353 -10.19 -12.26 5.64
N ASN A 354 -10.26 -11.54 4.55
CA ASN A 354 -10.08 -12.12 3.21
C ASN A 354 -8.62 -11.90 2.75
N ASP A 355 -8.10 -12.80 1.91
CA ASP A 355 -6.86 -12.58 1.18
C ASP A 355 -7.07 -11.61 -0.01
N ALA A 356 -6.02 -11.32 -0.77
CA ALA A 356 -6.08 -10.43 -1.94
C ALA A 356 -7.07 -10.91 -3.02
N ASN A 357 -7.40 -12.19 -3.06
CA ASN A 357 -8.34 -12.82 -4.00
C ASN A 357 -9.76 -12.92 -3.43
N GLY A 358 -10.01 -12.36 -2.23
CA GLY A 358 -11.30 -12.39 -1.57
C GLY A 358 -11.62 -13.71 -0.84
N ASN A 359 -10.67 -14.64 -0.70
CA ASN A 359 -10.89 -15.91 -0.01
C ASN A 359 -10.76 -15.74 1.51
N PRO A 360 -11.66 -16.38 2.30
CA PRO A 360 -11.59 -16.32 3.76
C PRO A 360 -10.30 -16.91 4.32
N THR A 361 -9.63 -16.17 5.19
CA THR A 361 -8.38 -16.59 5.86
C THR A 361 -8.30 -15.94 7.25
N THR A 362 -7.16 -16.07 7.92
CA THR A 362 -6.85 -15.32 9.15
C THR A 362 -5.64 -14.42 8.94
N LEU A 363 -5.57 -13.34 9.70
CA LEU A 363 -4.42 -12.44 9.65
C LEU A 363 -3.11 -13.17 9.98
N ALA A 364 -3.13 -14.12 10.92
CA ALA A 364 -1.97 -14.98 11.22
C ALA A 364 -1.49 -15.76 9.99
N LYS A 365 -2.40 -16.28 9.15
CA LYS A 365 -2.01 -17.01 7.93
C LYS A 365 -1.42 -16.07 6.87
N LEU A 366 -1.95 -14.86 6.74
CA LEU A 366 -1.33 -13.84 5.86
C LEU A 366 0.09 -13.52 6.33
N TYR A 367 0.27 -13.32 7.64
CA TYR A 367 1.60 -13.12 8.24
C TYR A 367 2.53 -14.30 7.98
N ASP A 368 2.07 -15.54 8.19
CA ASP A 368 2.88 -16.73 7.99
C ASP A 368 3.28 -16.90 6.51
N ALA A 369 2.36 -16.63 5.57
CA ALA A 369 2.67 -16.65 4.14
C ALA A 369 3.73 -15.60 3.78
N TYR A 370 3.59 -14.39 4.32
CA TYR A 370 4.51 -13.27 4.10
C TYR A 370 5.91 -13.56 4.67
N ILE A 371 6.02 -13.93 5.94
CA ILE A 371 7.33 -14.05 6.62
C ILE A 371 8.13 -15.29 6.16
N ASN A 372 7.46 -16.33 5.69
CA ASN A 372 8.10 -17.55 5.19
C ASN A 372 8.43 -17.49 3.68
N SER A 373 7.98 -16.47 2.97
CA SER A 373 8.31 -16.29 1.56
C SER A 373 9.67 -15.59 1.41
N PRO A 374 10.61 -16.15 0.65
CA PRO A 374 11.86 -15.44 0.34
C PRO A 374 11.66 -14.26 -0.61
N ILE A 375 10.45 -14.07 -1.16
CA ILE A 375 10.11 -12.92 -1.99
C ILE A 375 9.90 -11.69 -1.09
N THR A 376 8.96 -11.77 -0.15
CA THR A 376 8.59 -10.65 0.74
C THR A 376 9.56 -10.47 1.90
N ASN A 377 10.09 -11.56 2.43
CA ASN A 377 11.14 -11.57 3.45
C ASN A 377 12.48 -11.82 2.76
N THR A 378 13.01 -10.79 2.10
CA THR A 378 14.24 -10.84 1.30
C THR A 378 15.40 -11.47 2.08
N PRO A 379 16.06 -12.51 1.57
CA PRO A 379 17.18 -13.14 2.26
C PRO A 379 18.34 -12.17 2.52
N ALA A 380 18.99 -12.31 3.67
CA ALA A 380 20.07 -11.41 4.07
C ALA A 380 21.23 -11.34 3.04
N ASP A 381 21.53 -12.47 2.37
CA ASP A 381 22.54 -12.48 1.30
C ASP A 381 22.08 -11.71 0.06
N ALA A 382 20.79 -11.72 -0.28
CA ALA A 382 20.25 -10.93 -1.38
C ALA A 382 20.29 -9.43 -1.05
N ILE A 383 20.01 -9.05 0.20
CA ILE A 383 20.15 -7.66 0.67
C ILE A 383 21.62 -7.23 0.62
N LYS A 384 22.52 -8.06 1.11
CA LYS A 384 23.96 -7.77 1.15
C LYS A 384 24.57 -7.59 -0.24
N ASN A 385 24.12 -8.37 -1.22
CA ASN A 385 24.60 -8.33 -2.59
C ASN A 385 23.79 -7.39 -3.48
N GLY A 386 22.71 -6.81 -2.97
CA GLY A 386 21.86 -5.88 -3.69
C GLY A 386 22.46 -4.49 -3.82
N HIS A 387 21.93 -3.73 -4.77
CA HIS A 387 22.39 -2.39 -5.13
C HIS A 387 21.27 -1.39 -4.94
N ARG A 388 21.53 -0.28 -4.24
CA ARG A 388 20.57 0.84 -4.15
C ARG A 388 20.84 1.83 -5.27
N ILE A 389 19.76 2.32 -5.84
CA ILE A 389 19.80 3.46 -6.76
C ILE A 389 19.94 4.73 -5.92
N ASP A 390 20.94 5.55 -6.25
CA ASP A 390 21.19 6.84 -5.61
C ASP A 390 20.95 7.99 -6.61
N ASP A 391 20.86 9.21 -6.09
CA ASP A 391 20.82 10.41 -6.92
C ASP A 391 22.14 10.60 -7.69
N VAL A 392 22.06 10.54 -9.00
CA VAL A 392 23.21 10.73 -9.90
C VAL A 392 23.49 12.21 -10.22
N GLY A 393 22.73 13.13 -9.62
CA GLY A 393 22.94 14.57 -9.77
C GLY A 393 22.84 15.03 -11.22
N ASP A 394 23.89 15.71 -11.69
CA ASP A 394 23.94 16.27 -13.06
C ASP A 394 23.95 15.23 -14.18
N ALA A 395 24.13 13.94 -13.87
CA ALA A 395 24.08 12.88 -14.85
C ALA A 395 22.61 12.37 -15.10
N LEU A 396 21.63 12.76 -14.29
CA LEU A 396 20.23 12.31 -14.45
C LEU A 396 19.68 12.55 -15.88
N PRO A 397 19.89 13.71 -16.51
CA PRO A 397 19.41 13.93 -17.88
C PRO A 397 19.97 12.94 -18.93
N LEU A 398 21.15 12.34 -18.68
CA LEU A 398 21.71 11.31 -19.56
C LEU A 398 20.93 9.99 -19.43
N TYR A 399 20.52 9.61 -18.21
CA TYR A 399 19.67 8.46 -17.98
C TYR A 399 18.32 8.62 -18.68
N ASP A 400 17.68 9.79 -18.52
CA ASP A 400 16.40 10.11 -19.16
C ASP A 400 16.49 10.09 -20.69
N GLN A 401 17.59 10.62 -21.24
CA GLN A 401 17.84 10.59 -22.67
C GLN A 401 18.02 9.16 -23.18
N ILE A 402 18.82 8.35 -22.50
CA ILE A 402 19.05 6.94 -22.85
C ILE A 402 17.71 6.20 -22.89
N TRP A 403 16.89 6.35 -21.84
CA TRP A 403 15.59 5.69 -21.77
C TRP A 403 14.67 6.07 -22.92
N THR A 404 14.56 7.38 -23.19
CA THR A 404 13.74 7.90 -24.28
C THR A 404 14.20 7.37 -25.64
N GLU A 405 15.52 7.37 -25.90
CA GLU A 405 16.07 6.94 -27.19
C GLU A 405 15.95 5.42 -27.39
N VAL A 406 16.10 4.62 -26.34
CA VAL A 406 16.03 3.16 -26.47
C VAL A 406 14.59 2.68 -26.59
N LYS A 407 13.64 3.30 -25.88
CA LYS A 407 12.19 2.97 -26.01
C LYS A 407 11.56 3.52 -27.30
N GLY A 408 12.10 4.55 -27.88
CA GLY A 408 11.62 5.17 -29.13
C GLY A 408 12.06 4.45 -30.42
N GLN A 409 12.85 3.39 -30.31
CA GLN A 409 13.26 2.54 -31.44
C GLN A 409 12.21 1.44 -31.65
#